data_d70644f0d074dcdad150ee0175b27cc7
#
_entry.id   d70644f0d074dcdad150ee0175b27cc7
#
_cell.length_a   1.000
_cell.length_b   1.000
_cell.length_c   1.000
_cell.angle_alpha   90.00
_cell.angle_beta   90.00
_cell.angle_gamma   90.00
#
_symmetry.space_group_name_H-M   'P 1'
#
loop_
_entity.id
_entity.type
_entity.pdbx_description
1 polymer ?
#
loop_
_entity_poly.entity_id
_entity_poly.type
_entity_poly.pdbx_seq_one_letter_code
_entity_poly.pdbx_strand_id
1 'polypeptide(L)'
;VFSKIQIRNAQITGTKNYNAVLAGRASGSQIQDVSVIGSSVALSGTDCGGFIGEGKNVTISRVYSDADMTVNTYTDDKNRTQSAGFIGNLTGKSSVEYVFAAGKVDNKTSEQLYNFIGTPDALKTMVKNSFVIQNAVGVSNITDGVGQEILREVASQEAATSDFYKTSMTLNEETWNLSLVPMKGYPELKGMEKREVISVKTAEDFMKMK
;
A
#
# COMPACT_ATOMS: atom_id res chain seq x y z
N VAL A 1 2.65 -15.54 -9.00
CA VAL A 1 3.35 -14.95 -7.85
C VAL A 1 4.10 -13.71 -8.31
N PHE A 2 3.91 -12.61 -7.60
CA PHE A 2 4.66 -11.35 -7.76
C PHE A 2 5.56 -11.19 -6.55
N SER A 3 6.86 -11.19 -6.76
CA SER A 3 7.81 -11.07 -5.65
C SER A 3 9.07 -10.32 -6.02
N LYS A 4 9.74 -9.75 -5.01
CA LYS A 4 10.97 -8.97 -5.16
C LYS A 4 10.82 -7.81 -6.14
N ILE A 5 9.74 -7.01 -5.95
CA ILE A 5 9.45 -5.84 -6.77
C ILE A 5 9.72 -4.58 -5.96
N GLN A 6 10.49 -3.67 -6.52
CA GLN A 6 10.67 -2.34 -5.96
C GLN A 6 10.21 -1.28 -6.96
N ILE A 7 9.27 -0.44 -6.53
CA ILE A 7 8.74 0.69 -7.31
C ILE A 7 9.20 1.97 -6.61
N ARG A 8 9.70 2.91 -7.38
CA ARG A 8 10.16 4.21 -6.86
C ARG A 8 9.59 5.36 -7.66
N ASN A 9 9.21 6.41 -6.95
CA ASN A 9 8.81 7.70 -7.53
C ASN A 9 7.73 7.58 -8.61
N ALA A 10 6.85 6.56 -8.51
CA ALA A 10 5.72 6.43 -9.41
C ALA A 10 4.69 7.53 -9.11
N GLN A 11 4.20 8.19 -10.16
CA GLN A 11 3.16 9.20 -10.07
C GLN A 11 1.97 8.72 -10.91
N ILE A 12 0.88 8.38 -10.25
CA ILE A 12 -0.34 7.90 -10.88
C ILE A 12 -1.41 8.98 -10.79
N THR A 13 -1.96 9.37 -11.93
CA THR A 13 -3.10 10.27 -11.98
C THR A 13 -4.23 9.61 -12.74
N GLY A 14 -5.42 9.57 -12.16
CA GLY A 14 -6.56 8.89 -12.76
C GLY A 14 -7.91 9.48 -12.36
N THR A 15 -8.84 9.47 -13.32
CA THR A 15 -10.24 9.89 -13.12
C THR A 15 -11.21 8.72 -13.16
N LYS A 16 -10.70 7.50 -13.27
CA LYS A 16 -11.50 6.27 -13.32
C LYS A 16 -11.23 5.42 -12.08
N ASN A 17 -11.99 4.34 -11.95
CA ASN A 17 -11.82 3.39 -10.85
C ASN A 17 -10.53 2.56 -11.01
N TYR A 18 -10.11 1.92 -9.93
CA TYR A 18 -9.00 0.96 -9.88
C TYR A 18 -7.62 1.56 -10.17
N ASN A 19 -7.33 2.77 -9.69
CA ASN A 19 -5.99 3.33 -9.79
C ASN A 19 -5.14 2.94 -8.56
N ALA A 20 -3.90 2.55 -8.80
CA ALA A 20 -2.94 2.24 -7.75
C ALA A 20 -1.51 2.13 -8.30
N VAL A 21 -0.49 2.12 -7.41
CA VAL A 21 0.91 2.07 -7.83
C VAL A 21 1.31 0.69 -8.36
N LEU A 22 0.94 -0.40 -7.67
CA LEU A 22 1.33 -1.75 -8.11
C LEU A 22 0.36 -2.31 -9.14
N ALA A 23 -0.93 -2.30 -8.84
CA ALA A 23 -1.95 -2.86 -9.71
C ALA A 23 -3.32 -2.23 -9.46
N GLY A 24 -4.00 -1.81 -10.52
CA GLY A 24 -5.40 -1.38 -10.42
C GLY A 24 -6.31 -2.51 -9.93
N ARG A 25 -6.10 -3.73 -10.42
CA ARG A 25 -6.80 -4.95 -9.99
C ARG A 25 -5.83 -6.13 -9.87
N ALA A 26 -6.01 -6.92 -8.82
CA ALA A 26 -5.29 -8.18 -8.61
C ALA A 26 -6.28 -9.28 -8.22
N SER A 27 -6.19 -10.44 -8.86
CA SER A 27 -7.05 -11.59 -8.56
C SER A 27 -6.26 -12.89 -8.54
N GLY A 28 -6.55 -13.75 -7.55
CA GLY A 28 -5.92 -15.08 -7.41
C GLY A 28 -4.39 -15.04 -7.29
N SER A 29 -3.84 -13.95 -6.76
CA SER A 29 -2.40 -13.67 -6.81
C SER A 29 -1.74 -13.73 -5.45
N GLN A 30 -0.47 -14.16 -5.43
CA GLN A 30 0.43 -13.97 -4.29
C GLN A 30 1.36 -12.78 -4.58
N ILE A 31 1.44 -11.86 -3.65
CA ILE A 31 2.26 -10.64 -3.71
C ILE A 31 3.11 -10.60 -2.44
N GLN A 32 4.42 -10.69 -2.60
CA GLN A 32 5.31 -10.75 -1.44
C GLN A 32 6.65 -10.05 -1.71
N ASP A 33 7.28 -9.57 -0.65
CA ASP A 33 8.57 -8.89 -0.73
C ASP A 33 8.53 -7.74 -1.76
N VAL A 34 7.62 -6.78 -1.52
CA VAL A 34 7.43 -5.61 -2.40
C VAL A 34 7.69 -4.33 -1.62
N SER A 35 8.44 -3.42 -2.22
CA SER A 35 8.70 -2.10 -1.68
C SER A 35 8.23 -1.02 -2.65
N VAL A 36 7.34 -0.13 -2.19
CA VAL A 36 6.92 1.08 -2.90
C VAL A 36 7.45 2.29 -2.15
N ILE A 37 8.22 3.13 -2.81
CA ILE A 37 8.99 4.21 -2.19
C ILE A 37 8.79 5.51 -2.95
N GLY A 38 8.46 6.59 -2.22
CA GLY A 38 8.35 7.96 -2.75
C GLY A 38 7.31 8.10 -3.85
N SER A 39 6.26 7.28 -3.84
CA SER A 39 5.25 7.24 -4.89
C SER A 39 3.99 7.99 -4.49
N SER A 40 3.15 8.34 -5.49
CA SER A 40 1.89 9.04 -5.23
C SER A 40 0.78 8.63 -6.18
N VAL A 41 -0.46 8.71 -5.69
CA VAL A 41 -1.69 8.45 -6.45
C VAL A 41 -2.62 9.62 -6.26
N ALA A 42 -2.94 10.35 -7.34
CA ALA A 42 -3.94 11.42 -7.36
C ALA A 42 -5.15 10.97 -8.19
N LEU A 43 -6.33 10.95 -7.59
CA LEU A 43 -7.48 10.28 -8.20
C LEU A 43 -8.82 10.98 -7.96
N SER A 44 -9.78 10.62 -8.82
CA SER A 44 -11.18 11.01 -8.73
C SER A 44 -12.11 9.82 -9.01
N GLY A 45 -11.69 8.60 -8.71
CA GLY A 45 -12.44 7.36 -8.89
C GLY A 45 -12.63 6.59 -7.59
N THR A 46 -13.30 5.44 -7.68
CA THR A 46 -13.52 4.51 -6.56
C THR A 46 -12.65 3.25 -6.69
N ASP A 47 -12.60 2.42 -5.65
CA ASP A 47 -11.78 1.21 -5.61
C ASP A 47 -10.31 1.49 -5.95
N CYS A 48 -9.78 2.57 -5.41
CA CYS A 48 -8.41 3.02 -5.64
C CYS A 48 -7.58 2.88 -4.36
N GLY A 49 -6.30 2.59 -4.52
CA GLY A 49 -5.40 2.42 -3.39
C GLY A 49 -3.99 2.92 -3.66
N GLY A 50 -3.25 3.27 -2.63
CA GLY A 50 -1.84 3.59 -2.77
C GLY A 50 -1.02 2.42 -3.32
N PHE A 51 -1.43 1.18 -3.04
CA PHE A 51 -0.74 -0.04 -3.46
C PHE A 51 -1.55 -0.86 -4.47
N ILE A 52 -2.78 -1.25 -4.13
CA ILE A 52 -3.71 -1.97 -5.00
C ILE A 52 -5.07 -1.30 -4.98
N GLY A 53 -5.72 -1.16 -6.14
CA GLY A 53 -7.09 -0.66 -6.24
C GLY A 53 -8.11 -1.69 -5.73
N GLU A 54 -8.22 -2.83 -6.39
CA GLU A 54 -9.08 -3.95 -6.00
C GLU A 54 -8.28 -5.24 -5.89
N GLY A 55 -8.38 -5.93 -4.74
CA GLY A 55 -7.82 -7.26 -4.51
C GLY A 55 -8.90 -8.31 -4.28
N LYS A 56 -8.88 -9.42 -5.05
CA LYS A 56 -9.80 -10.55 -4.88
C LYS A 56 -9.05 -11.87 -4.82
N ASN A 57 -9.22 -12.64 -3.74
CA ASN A 57 -8.50 -13.89 -3.52
C ASN A 57 -6.98 -13.70 -3.61
N VAL A 58 -6.45 -12.65 -2.97
CA VAL A 58 -5.02 -12.31 -2.98
C VAL A 58 -4.38 -12.62 -1.63
N THR A 59 -3.13 -13.05 -1.67
CA THR A 59 -2.28 -13.17 -0.48
C THR A 59 -1.17 -12.14 -0.58
N ILE A 60 -1.11 -11.21 0.38
CA ILE A 60 -0.14 -10.12 0.42
C ILE A 60 0.70 -10.26 1.68
N SER A 61 2.03 -10.30 1.54
CA SER A 61 2.90 -10.42 2.70
C SER A 61 4.25 -9.71 2.51
N ARG A 62 4.80 -9.20 3.62
CA ARG A 62 6.09 -8.51 3.66
C ARG A 62 6.18 -7.38 2.63
N VAL A 63 5.30 -6.39 2.82
CA VAL A 63 5.20 -5.23 1.93
C VAL A 63 5.45 -3.95 2.72
N TYR A 64 6.28 -3.08 2.16
CA TYR A 64 6.41 -1.68 2.55
C TYR A 64 5.84 -0.79 1.47
N SER A 65 5.01 0.18 1.83
CA SER A 65 4.50 1.19 0.89
C SER A 65 4.36 2.54 1.59
N ASP A 66 5.06 3.55 1.08
CA ASP A 66 4.89 4.95 1.46
C ASP A 66 4.16 5.77 0.37
N ALA A 67 3.38 5.10 -0.48
CA ALA A 67 2.63 5.77 -1.53
C ALA A 67 1.60 6.75 -0.93
N ASP A 68 1.82 8.03 -1.15
CA ASP A 68 0.87 9.08 -0.78
C ASP A 68 -0.36 9.04 -1.69
N MET A 69 -1.53 9.24 -1.11
CA MET A 69 -2.79 9.21 -1.85
C MET A 69 -3.54 10.53 -1.68
N THR A 70 -3.91 11.16 -2.80
CA THR A 70 -4.78 12.34 -2.82
C THR A 70 -6.09 12.01 -3.52
N VAL A 71 -7.22 12.20 -2.86
CA VAL A 71 -8.55 12.02 -3.45
C VAL A 71 -9.20 13.39 -3.63
N ASN A 72 -9.39 13.80 -4.89
CA ASN A 72 -9.90 15.11 -5.24
C ASN A 72 -11.44 15.17 -5.29
N THR A 73 -12.05 14.17 -5.97
CA THR A 73 -13.50 14.05 -6.11
C THR A 73 -13.86 12.59 -6.32
N TYR A 74 -15.12 12.24 -6.12
CA TYR A 74 -15.66 10.95 -6.56
C TYR A 74 -16.54 11.19 -7.79
N THR A 75 -16.36 10.37 -8.80
CA THR A 75 -17.12 10.48 -10.07
C THR A 75 -18.38 9.61 -10.10
N ASP A 76 -18.64 8.84 -9.05
CA ASP A 76 -19.79 7.94 -8.98
C ASP A 76 -20.62 8.17 -7.72
N ASP A 77 -21.89 8.56 -7.89
CA ASP A 77 -22.84 8.90 -6.83
C ASP A 77 -23.38 7.70 -6.03
N LYS A 78 -23.02 6.48 -6.41
CA LYS A 78 -23.69 5.31 -5.85
C LYS A 78 -22.86 4.46 -4.92
N ASN A 79 -22.55 4.89 -3.75
CA ASN A 79 -21.96 4.14 -2.66
C ASN A 79 -20.48 3.91 -2.73
N ARG A 80 -19.64 4.93 -2.56
CA ARG A 80 -18.55 4.51 -2.42
C ARG A 80 -17.25 4.88 -2.11
N THR A 81 -16.95 4.88 -1.08
CA THR A 81 -15.67 5.02 -0.42
C THR A 81 -14.94 3.69 -0.23
N GLN A 82 -14.72 2.98 -1.32
CA GLN A 82 -13.84 1.83 -1.29
C GLN A 82 -12.41 2.19 -1.73
N SER A 83 -12.04 3.48 -1.59
CA SER A 83 -10.66 3.91 -1.78
C SER A 83 -9.94 4.05 -0.45
N ALA A 84 -8.66 3.72 -0.39
CA ALA A 84 -7.88 3.78 0.83
C ALA A 84 -6.39 3.92 0.57
N GLY A 85 -5.64 4.36 1.58
CA GLY A 85 -4.20 4.60 1.47
C GLY A 85 -3.37 3.40 1.02
N PHE A 86 -3.83 2.17 1.27
CA PHE A 86 -3.12 0.96 0.84
C PHE A 86 -3.92 0.12 -0.17
N ILE A 87 -5.07 -0.41 0.20
CA ILE A 87 -5.94 -1.18 -0.70
C ILE A 87 -7.34 -0.58 -0.71
N GLY A 88 -7.83 -0.20 -1.89
CA GLY A 88 -9.17 0.35 -2.03
C GLY A 88 -10.24 -0.65 -1.63
N ASN A 89 -10.28 -1.79 -2.29
CA ASN A 89 -11.28 -2.84 -2.04
C ASN A 89 -10.60 -4.21 -1.91
N LEU A 90 -10.94 -4.97 -0.87
CA LEU A 90 -10.41 -6.31 -0.64
C LEU A 90 -11.54 -7.31 -0.43
N THR A 91 -11.60 -8.36 -1.23
CA THR A 91 -12.70 -9.31 -1.24
C THR A 91 -12.25 -10.77 -1.35
N GLY A 92 -13.19 -11.69 -1.19
CA GLY A 92 -12.98 -13.13 -1.34
C GLY A 92 -12.12 -13.72 -0.23
N LYS A 93 -11.35 -14.76 -0.54
CA LYS A 93 -10.42 -15.41 0.39
C LYS A 93 -9.05 -14.74 0.32
N SER A 94 -9.00 -13.47 0.71
CA SER A 94 -7.75 -12.70 0.72
C SER A 94 -7.08 -12.70 2.10
N SER A 95 -5.77 -12.46 2.13
CA SER A 95 -5.01 -12.27 3.37
C SER A 95 -3.93 -11.21 3.18
N VAL A 96 -3.74 -10.38 4.22
CA VAL A 96 -2.72 -9.32 4.28
C VAL A 96 -1.97 -9.48 5.59
N GLU A 97 -0.67 -9.71 5.52
CA GLU A 97 0.15 -9.97 6.70
C GLU A 97 1.55 -9.36 6.56
N TYR A 98 2.07 -8.81 7.65
CA TYR A 98 3.38 -8.16 7.67
C TYR A 98 3.48 -7.03 6.63
N VAL A 99 2.52 -6.12 6.66
CA VAL A 99 2.47 -4.96 5.76
C VAL A 99 2.62 -3.68 6.56
N PHE A 100 3.42 -2.76 6.05
CA PHE A 100 3.50 -1.40 6.58
C PHE A 100 3.07 -0.38 5.53
N ALA A 101 1.92 0.24 5.75
CA ALA A 101 1.42 1.36 4.95
C ALA A 101 1.84 2.68 5.62
N ALA A 102 2.87 3.31 5.06
CA ALA A 102 3.49 4.52 5.58
C ALA A 102 3.08 5.79 4.83
N GLY A 103 2.31 5.66 3.74
CA GLY A 103 1.84 6.80 2.93
C GLY A 103 0.77 7.62 3.63
N LYS A 104 0.68 8.88 3.24
CA LYS A 104 -0.35 9.82 3.72
C LYS A 104 -1.59 9.75 2.85
N VAL A 105 -2.74 10.02 3.45
CA VAL A 105 -4.02 10.14 2.74
C VAL A 105 -4.51 11.57 2.84
N ASP A 106 -4.55 12.28 1.72
CA ASP A 106 -5.08 13.63 1.61
C ASP A 106 -6.47 13.59 0.95
N ASN A 107 -7.50 13.71 1.77
CA ASN A 107 -8.89 13.64 1.33
C ASN A 107 -9.46 15.04 1.11
N LYS A 108 -9.72 15.40 -0.15
CA LYS A 108 -10.36 16.67 -0.53
C LYS A 108 -11.88 16.55 -0.64
N THR A 109 -12.44 15.39 -0.33
CA THR A 109 -13.89 15.13 -0.40
C THR A 109 -14.53 15.19 0.99
N SER A 110 -15.86 15.21 1.06
CA SER A 110 -16.61 15.10 2.31
C SER A 110 -16.78 13.64 2.79
N GLU A 111 -16.38 12.67 1.97
CA GLU A 111 -16.56 11.26 2.27
C GLU A 111 -15.46 10.73 3.20
N GLN A 112 -15.78 9.67 3.92
CA GLN A 112 -14.81 9.02 4.80
C GLN A 112 -13.82 8.18 3.98
N LEU A 113 -12.53 8.41 4.21
CA LEU A 113 -11.45 7.63 3.63
C LEU A 113 -10.66 6.91 4.72
N TYR A 114 -10.30 5.68 4.43
CA TYR A 114 -9.46 4.88 5.31
C TYR A 114 -7.98 4.96 4.92
N ASN A 115 -7.11 4.90 5.88
CA ASN A 115 -5.67 4.93 5.62
C ASN A 115 -5.06 3.56 5.23
N PHE A 116 -5.79 2.45 5.42
CA PHE A 116 -5.31 1.12 5.10
C PHE A 116 -6.17 0.38 4.08
N ILE A 117 -7.39 -0.06 4.42
CA ILE A 117 -8.31 -0.77 3.52
C ILE A 117 -9.66 -0.07 3.51
N GLY A 118 -10.19 0.19 2.30
CA GLY A 118 -11.49 0.85 2.11
C GLY A 118 -12.71 -0.04 2.38
N THR A 119 -12.52 -1.37 2.53
CA THR A 119 -13.57 -2.32 2.86
C THR A 119 -13.42 -2.76 4.33
N PRO A 120 -14.12 -2.13 5.29
CA PRO A 120 -13.89 -2.35 6.72
C PRO A 120 -14.09 -3.81 7.18
N ASP A 121 -15.04 -4.52 6.59
CA ASP A 121 -15.32 -5.92 6.97
C ASP A 121 -14.18 -6.87 6.60
N ALA A 122 -13.36 -6.52 5.62
CA ALA A 122 -12.19 -7.30 5.24
C ALA A 122 -11.10 -7.30 6.32
N LEU A 123 -11.01 -6.23 7.12
CA LEU A 123 -10.01 -6.10 8.18
C LEU A 123 -10.10 -7.21 9.21
N LYS A 124 -11.32 -7.57 9.63
CA LYS A 124 -11.55 -8.51 10.72
C LYS A 124 -11.04 -9.93 10.46
N THR A 125 -11.04 -10.34 9.20
CA THR A 125 -10.75 -11.73 8.83
C THR A 125 -9.52 -11.89 7.95
N MET A 126 -9.06 -10.82 7.33
CA MET A 126 -8.05 -10.87 6.27
C MET A 126 -6.73 -10.18 6.64
N VAL A 127 -6.70 -9.34 7.67
CA VAL A 127 -5.51 -8.57 8.07
C VAL A 127 -4.92 -9.09 9.35
N LYS A 128 -3.60 -9.29 9.39
CA LYS A 128 -2.84 -9.67 10.58
C LYS A 128 -1.46 -9.01 10.57
N ASN A 129 -0.90 -8.77 11.76
CA ASN A 129 0.49 -8.31 11.93
C ASN A 129 0.88 -7.17 10.97
N SER A 130 -0.05 -6.23 10.76
CA SER A 130 0.13 -5.14 9.80
C SER A 130 0.12 -3.78 10.51
N PHE A 131 0.68 -2.77 9.86
CA PHE A 131 1.04 -1.51 10.49
C PHE A 131 0.68 -0.33 9.60
N VAL A 132 0.36 0.79 10.24
CA VAL A 132 0.17 2.10 9.59
C VAL A 132 1.03 3.13 10.29
N ILE A 133 1.46 4.17 9.58
CA ILE A 133 2.20 5.25 10.18
C ILE A 133 1.29 6.09 11.10
N GLN A 134 1.77 6.43 12.28
CA GLN A 134 1.04 7.30 13.20
C GLN A 134 0.81 8.67 12.59
N ASN A 135 -0.38 9.23 12.81
CA ASN A 135 -0.82 10.51 12.25
C ASN A 135 -0.96 10.54 10.72
N ALA A 136 -1.11 9.39 10.06
CA ALA A 136 -1.61 9.39 8.70
C ALA A 136 -2.97 10.10 8.68
N VAL A 137 -3.12 11.09 7.83
CA VAL A 137 -4.41 11.79 7.67
C VAL A 137 -5.39 10.80 7.03
N GLY A 138 -6.57 10.67 7.62
CA GLY A 138 -7.57 9.69 7.22
C GLY A 138 -8.18 9.00 8.43
N VAL A 139 -9.21 8.20 8.22
CA VAL A 139 -9.78 7.41 9.30
C VAL A 139 -8.93 6.17 9.53
N SER A 140 -8.47 6.01 10.75
CA SER A 140 -7.67 4.84 11.13
C SER A 140 -8.57 3.60 11.24
N ASN A 141 -8.19 2.52 10.55
CA ASN A 141 -8.81 1.21 10.68
C ASN A 141 -8.10 0.36 11.75
N ILE A 142 -7.71 0.90 12.87
CA ILE A 142 -6.88 0.19 13.86
C ILE A 142 -7.64 -0.81 14.73
N THR A 143 -8.97 -0.69 14.81
CA THR A 143 -9.78 -1.58 15.64
C THR A 143 -10.85 -2.32 14.84
N ASP A 144 -11.29 -3.47 15.34
CA ASP A 144 -12.34 -4.29 14.74
C ASP A 144 -13.77 -3.80 15.03
N GLY A 145 -13.92 -2.66 15.66
CA GLY A 145 -15.21 -2.12 16.10
C GLY A 145 -15.70 -2.66 17.47
N VAL A 146 -15.04 -3.67 18.04
CA VAL A 146 -15.20 -4.13 19.42
C VAL A 146 -13.99 -3.81 20.30
N GLY A 147 -13.02 -3.06 19.73
CA GLY A 147 -11.85 -2.56 20.45
C GLY A 147 -10.60 -3.43 20.36
N GLN A 148 -10.61 -4.51 19.58
CA GLN A 148 -9.39 -5.28 19.32
C GLN A 148 -8.55 -4.61 18.23
N GLU A 149 -7.27 -4.44 18.51
CA GLU A 149 -6.34 -3.87 17.56
C GLU A 149 -6.05 -4.87 16.43
N ILE A 150 -6.42 -4.50 15.21
CA ILE A 150 -6.15 -5.28 13.98
C ILE A 150 -4.88 -4.76 13.32
N LEU A 151 -4.71 -3.42 13.36
CA LEU A 151 -3.56 -2.71 12.85
C LEU A 151 -2.90 -1.97 14.00
N ARG A 152 -1.58 -1.97 14.03
CA ARG A 152 -0.82 -1.15 14.97
C ARG A 152 -0.38 0.14 14.31
N GLU A 153 -0.62 1.28 14.97
CA GLU A 153 0.03 2.53 14.60
C GLU A 153 1.48 2.54 15.06
N VAL A 154 2.35 2.99 14.19
CA VAL A 154 3.80 3.03 14.42
C VAL A 154 4.29 4.47 14.34
N ALA A 155 4.99 4.91 15.37
CA ALA A 155 5.63 6.22 15.36
C ALA A 155 6.78 6.25 14.35
N SER A 156 7.02 7.43 13.74
CA SER A 156 8.08 7.58 12.75
C SER A 156 9.47 7.20 13.29
N GLN A 157 9.73 7.45 14.56
CA GLN A 157 10.99 7.09 15.21
C GLN A 157 11.18 5.56 15.32
N GLU A 158 10.11 4.81 15.62
CA GLU A 158 10.11 3.35 15.65
C GLU A 158 10.30 2.79 14.24
N ALA A 159 9.54 3.31 13.27
CA ALA A 159 9.61 2.93 11.87
C ALA A 159 10.99 3.21 11.22
N ALA A 160 11.80 4.10 11.81
CA ALA A 160 13.14 4.38 11.34
C ALA A 160 14.20 3.40 11.88
N THR A 161 13.81 2.29 12.49
CA THR A 161 14.74 1.29 13.05
C THR A 161 14.74 -0.01 12.25
N SER A 162 15.92 -0.59 12.07
CA SER A 162 16.05 -1.92 11.43
C SER A 162 15.34 -3.01 12.23
N ASP A 163 15.32 -2.89 13.56
CA ASP A 163 14.69 -3.87 14.46
C ASP A 163 13.19 -3.95 14.26
N PHE A 164 12.50 -2.84 14.00
CA PHE A 164 11.07 -2.86 13.67
C PHE A 164 10.79 -3.74 12.46
N TYR A 165 11.54 -3.57 11.37
CA TYR A 165 11.34 -4.35 10.16
C TYR A 165 11.73 -5.83 10.32
N LYS A 166 12.76 -6.10 11.11
CA LYS A 166 13.22 -7.46 11.36
C LYS A 166 12.29 -8.25 12.28
N THR A 167 11.84 -7.64 13.35
CA THR A 167 11.07 -8.33 14.41
C THR A 167 9.57 -8.24 14.18
N SER A 168 9.04 -7.05 13.90
CA SER A 168 7.60 -6.84 13.74
C SER A 168 7.11 -7.16 12.33
N MET A 169 7.88 -6.81 11.31
CA MET A 169 7.55 -7.08 9.90
C MET A 169 8.12 -8.40 9.38
N THR A 170 8.93 -9.11 10.17
CA THR A 170 9.60 -10.37 9.78
C THR A 170 10.36 -10.30 8.46
N LEU A 171 10.88 -9.13 8.11
CA LEU A 171 11.70 -8.96 6.90
C LEU A 171 13.06 -9.59 7.11
N ASN A 172 13.46 -10.50 6.22
CA ASN A 172 14.76 -11.15 6.31
C ASN A 172 15.85 -10.36 5.58
N GLU A 173 17.08 -10.42 6.12
CA GLU A 173 18.22 -9.70 5.58
C GLU A 173 18.81 -10.34 4.29
N GLU A 174 18.32 -11.48 3.85
CA GLU A 174 18.69 -12.06 2.57
C GLU A 174 18.00 -11.33 1.41
N THR A 175 16.74 -10.95 1.62
CA THR A 175 15.91 -10.26 0.63
C THR A 175 15.93 -8.75 0.80
N TRP A 176 16.00 -8.25 2.04
CA TRP A 176 15.84 -6.85 2.38
C TRP A 176 17.16 -6.22 2.89
N ASN A 177 17.44 -5.02 2.45
CA ASN A 177 18.56 -4.22 2.96
C ASN A 177 18.10 -3.37 4.14
N LEU A 178 18.11 -3.97 5.33
CA LEU A 178 17.66 -3.31 6.56
C LEU A 178 18.71 -2.38 7.15
N SER A 179 19.99 -2.53 6.81
CA SER A 179 21.06 -1.67 7.30
C SER A 179 20.93 -0.21 6.86
N LEU A 180 20.19 0.06 5.79
CA LEU A 180 19.92 1.41 5.29
C LEU A 180 18.76 2.12 5.99
N VAL A 181 17.94 1.40 6.74
CA VAL A 181 16.74 1.97 7.39
C VAL A 181 17.06 3.18 8.30
N PRO A 182 18.10 3.16 9.16
CA PRO A 182 18.41 4.31 10.00
C PRO A 182 18.78 5.58 9.24
N MET A 183 19.26 5.43 8.00
CA MET A 183 19.64 6.56 7.14
C MET A 183 18.50 7.04 6.23
N LYS A 184 17.70 6.11 5.74
CA LYS A 184 16.65 6.38 4.73
C LYS A 184 15.25 6.46 5.31
N GLY A 185 15.01 5.87 6.48
CA GLY A 185 13.69 5.77 7.10
C GLY A 185 12.79 4.67 6.54
N TYR A 186 13.27 3.86 5.60
CA TYR A 186 12.50 2.78 4.96
C TYR A 186 13.38 1.61 4.52
N PRO A 187 12.82 0.38 4.42
CA PRO A 187 13.53 -0.79 3.93
C PRO A 187 13.56 -0.84 2.40
N GLU A 188 14.65 -1.36 1.84
CA GLU A 188 14.81 -1.58 0.41
C GLU A 188 15.06 -3.05 0.10
N LEU A 189 14.71 -3.49 -1.09
CA LEU A 189 15.08 -4.82 -1.56
C LEU A 189 16.55 -4.84 -2.02
N LYS A 190 17.27 -5.90 -1.64
CA LYS A 190 18.66 -6.11 -2.07
C LYS A 190 18.76 -6.30 -3.59
N GLY A 191 19.83 -5.76 -4.16
CA GLY A 191 20.11 -5.85 -5.59
C GLY A 191 19.28 -4.92 -6.47
N MET A 192 18.49 -4.02 -5.85
CA MET A 192 17.70 -3.01 -6.57
C MET A 192 18.38 -1.63 -6.62
N GLU A 193 19.53 -1.48 -5.98
CA GLU A 193 20.21 -0.18 -5.85
C GLU A 193 20.76 0.36 -7.17
N LYS A 194 20.95 -0.49 -8.17
CA LYS A 194 21.64 -0.15 -9.43
C LYS A 194 20.76 -0.31 -10.69
N ARG A 195 19.45 -0.45 -10.58
CA ARG A 195 18.61 -0.58 -11.76
C ARG A 195 18.31 0.77 -12.37
N GLU A 196 18.46 0.85 -13.70
CA GLU A 196 18.08 2.03 -14.47
C GLU A 196 16.60 2.36 -14.24
N VAL A 197 16.32 3.65 -14.06
CA VAL A 197 14.96 4.15 -13.99
C VAL A 197 14.35 4.10 -15.38
N ILE A 198 13.49 3.16 -15.63
CA ILE A 198 12.70 3.12 -16.87
C ILE A 198 11.52 4.07 -16.69
N SER A 199 11.51 5.17 -17.42
CA SER A 199 10.40 6.10 -17.44
C SER A 199 9.29 5.57 -18.36
N VAL A 200 8.22 5.05 -17.77
CA VAL A 200 7.03 4.62 -18.51
C VAL A 200 6.03 5.76 -18.52
N LYS A 201 5.91 6.46 -19.65
CA LYS A 201 4.97 7.58 -19.85
C LYS A 201 3.74 7.17 -20.66
N THR A 202 3.82 6.11 -21.42
CA THR A 202 2.78 5.65 -22.32
C THR A 202 2.59 4.13 -22.25
N ALA A 203 1.45 3.64 -22.73
CA ALA A 203 1.25 2.20 -22.90
C ALA A 203 2.28 1.54 -23.83
N GLU A 204 2.82 2.28 -24.80
CA GLU A 204 3.88 1.80 -25.70
C GLU A 204 5.21 1.58 -24.96
N ASP A 205 5.54 2.46 -24.00
CA ASP A 205 6.75 2.29 -23.19
C ASP A 205 6.68 1.00 -22.37
N PHE A 206 5.50 0.71 -21.83
CA PHE A 206 5.26 -0.54 -21.07
C PHE A 206 5.42 -1.79 -21.95
N MET A 207 4.98 -1.74 -23.20
CA MET A 207 5.09 -2.86 -24.15
C MET A 207 6.53 -3.14 -24.60
N LYS A 208 7.46 -2.20 -24.44
CA LYS A 208 8.88 -2.35 -24.75
C LYS A 208 9.71 -2.98 -23.62
N MET A 209 9.11 -3.17 -22.45
CA MET A 209 9.75 -3.78 -21.27
C MET A 209 9.70 -5.32 -21.33
N LYS A 210 10.06 -5.91 -22.46
CA LYS A 210 10.14 -7.38 -22.61
C LYS A 210 11.51 -7.90 -22.23
#